data_f7cf95d9209b99685e97470f577c6f83
#
_entry.id   f7cf95d9209b99685e97470f577c6f83
#
_cell.length_a   1.000
_cell.length_b   1.000
_cell.length_c   1.000
_cell.angle_alpha   90.00
_cell.angle_beta   90.00
_cell.angle_gamma   90.00
#
_symmetry.space_group_name_H-M   'P 1'
#
loop_
_entity.id
_entity.type
_entity.pdbx_description
1 polymer ?
#
loop_
_entity_poly.entity_id
_entity_poly.type
_entity_poly.pdbx_seq_one_letter_code
_entity_poly.pdbx_strand_id
1 'polypeptide(L)'
;TSNVKPNLHPGWVGLGWTLSAGGCITRTVNCLADEQEDDKGNRLGFFGHYSELDRDDWYSKSRIDHYIEINDGSYDLYDLMPDEFNFNFCGYSGSFYMDHKGQFVVHSSSDIKVEFNKRLDCISIFDTRDKISSKVKDINGNDGNRTNRTLINKITLVTPDGIRYEFGGINATEYSIPYFNQKDGYLYATSWFLTRIVSPEGDYVDFTYEPGDPIGEAKPVYSEVMK
;
A
#
# COMPACT_ATOMS: atom_id res chain seq x y z
N THR A 1 17.86 20.04 -19.57
CA THR A 1 17.74 21.51 -19.42
C THR A 1 17.26 21.82 -18.02
N SER A 2 18.21 22.33 -17.18
CA SER A 2 17.90 22.73 -15.82
C SER A 2 17.03 23.99 -15.82
N ASN A 3 15.80 23.89 -15.34
CA ASN A 3 14.94 25.05 -15.08
C ASN A 3 15.33 25.63 -13.71
N VAL A 4 16.38 26.43 -13.68
CA VAL A 4 16.80 27.13 -12.46
C VAL A 4 15.80 28.27 -12.19
N LYS A 5 14.96 28.09 -11.17
CA LYS A 5 14.09 29.14 -10.64
C LYS A 5 14.74 29.71 -9.36
N PRO A 6 15.06 31.02 -9.32
CA PRO A 6 15.77 31.62 -8.16
C PRO A 6 15.07 31.46 -6.81
N ASN A 7 13.75 31.19 -6.84
CA ASN A 7 12.89 31.10 -5.65
C ASN A 7 12.70 29.68 -5.12
N LEU A 8 13.36 28.67 -5.73
CA LEU A 8 13.28 27.31 -5.26
C LEU A 8 14.48 26.97 -4.39
N HIS A 9 14.22 26.39 -3.23
CA HIS A 9 15.27 25.80 -2.43
C HIS A 9 15.95 24.65 -3.19
N PRO A 10 17.28 24.48 -3.08
CA PRO A 10 17.96 23.35 -3.70
C PRO A 10 17.44 22.04 -3.12
N GLY A 11 17.14 21.09 -4.01
CA GLY A 11 16.89 19.71 -3.61
C GLY A 11 18.20 19.01 -3.23
N TRP A 12 18.13 17.74 -2.88
CA TRP A 12 19.25 16.89 -2.48
C TRP A 12 20.42 16.86 -3.47
N VAL A 13 20.12 16.92 -4.75
CA VAL A 13 21.10 16.86 -5.84
C VAL A 13 21.48 18.23 -6.40
N GLY A 14 21.00 19.30 -5.75
CA GLY A 14 21.29 20.68 -6.13
C GLY A 14 20.09 21.42 -6.75
N LEU A 15 20.31 22.73 -7.01
CA LEU A 15 19.30 23.61 -7.55
C LEU A 15 18.95 23.23 -9.01
N GLY A 16 17.68 22.92 -9.27
CA GLY A 16 17.20 22.56 -10.60
C GLY A 16 17.56 21.15 -11.07
N TRP A 17 18.14 20.33 -10.19
CA TRP A 17 18.39 18.91 -10.47
C TRP A 17 17.34 18.04 -9.81
N THR A 18 16.95 16.97 -10.49
CA THR A 18 16.07 15.93 -9.99
C THR A 18 16.79 14.60 -10.09
N LEU A 19 16.84 13.86 -9.00
CA LEU A 19 17.33 12.48 -9.03
C LEU A 19 16.18 11.61 -9.57
N SER A 20 16.40 11.00 -10.75
CA SER A 20 15.43 10.08 -11.34
C SER A 20 15.65 8.62 -10.91
N ALA A 21 16.61 8.36 -10.03
CA ALA A 21 16.78 7.07 -9.37
C ALA A 21 15.89 7.03 -8.13
N GLY A 22 15.02 6.03 -8.05
CA GLY A 22 14.04 5.90 -6.98
C GLY A 22 12.62 5.85 -7.52
N GLY A 23 11.66 5.89 -6.63
CA GLY A 23 10.24 5.89 -6.95
C GLY A 23 9.41 5.33 -5.82
N CYS A 24 8.11 5.42 -5.98
CA CYS A 24 7.17 4.88 -5.02
C CYS A 24 5.90 4.36 -5.71
N ILE A 25 5.22 3.48 -5.01
CA ILE A 25 3.85 3.11 -5.25
C ILE A 25 3.04 3.74 -4.13
N THR A 26 1.97 4.45 -4.45
CA THR A 26 1.02 5.00 -3.48
C THR A 26 -0.33 4.33 -3.65
N ARG A 27 -1.13 4.28 -2.59
CA ARG A 27 -2.41 3.59 -2.57
C ARG A 27 -3.53 4.55 -2.20
N THR A 28 -4.61 4.48 -2.95
CA THR A 28 -5.90 5.03 -2.59
C THR A 28 -6.78 3.89 -2.09
N VAL A 29 -7.11 3.91 -0.81
CA VAL A 29 -8.00 2.91 -0.21
C VAL A 29 -9.44 3.27 -0.52
N ASN A 30 -10.16 2.34 -1.14
CA ASN A 30 -11.58 2.45 -1.45
C ASN A 30 -12.35 1.58 -0.43
N CYS A 31 -13.02 2.22 0.53
CA CYS A 31 -13.73 1.58 1.64
C CYS A 31 -12.79 0.92 2.66
N LEU A 32 -12.41 -0.33 2.50
CA LEU A 32 -11.46 -1.05 3.35
C LEU A 32 -10.19 -1.37 2.57
N ALA A 33 -9.09 -1.58 3.28
CA ALA A 33 -7.86 -2.05 2.63
C ALA A 33 -8.07 -3.46 2.05
N ASP A 34 -7.64 -3.69 0.81
CA ASP A 34 -7.85 -4.95 0.08
C ASP A 34 -7.45 -6.21 0.86
N GLU A 35 -6.39 -6.14 1.66
CA GLU A 35 -5.88 -7.24 2.49
C GLU A 35 -6.51 -7.31 3.88
N GLN A 36 -7.47 -6.46 4.21
CA GLN A 36 -7.98 -6.34 5.58
C GLN A 36 -8.64 -7.62 6.09
N GLU A 37 -8.29 -7.96 7.33
CA GLU A 37 -8.87 -9.08 8.08
C GLU A 37 -9.33 -8.59 9.46
N ASP A 38 -10.36 -9.22 10.02
CA ASP A 38 -10.80 -8.98 11.40
C ASP A 38 -9.86 -9.65 12.43
N ASP A 39 -10.18 -9.48 13.72
CA ASP A 39 -9.43 -10.08 14.83
C ASP A 39 -9.50 -11.62 14.87
N LYS A 40 -10.46 -12.21 14.18
CA LYS A 40 -10.62 -13.67 14.03
C LYS A 40 -9.93 -14.23 12.79
N GLY A 41 -9.43 -13.34 11.91
CA GLY A 41 -8.81 -13.71 10.62
C GLY A 41 -9.81 -13.89 9.49
N ASN A 42 -11.05 -13.40 9.65
CA ASN A 42 -11.99 -13.32 8.54
C ASN A 42 -11.53 -12.22 7.58
N ARG A 43 -11.56 -12.49 6.29
CA ARG A 43 -11.19 -11.53 5.26
C ARG A 43 -12.35 -10.57 5.05
N LEU A 44 -12.12 -9.29 5.23
CA LEU A 44 -13.08 -8.22 5.03
C LEU A 44 -12.81 -7.44 3.75
N GLY A 45 -11.53 -7.30 3.38
CA GLY A 45 -11.10 -6.55 2.21
C GLY A 45 -11.32 -7.30 0.89
N PHE A 46 -11.17 -6.56 -0.21
CA PHE A 46 -11.45 -7.03 -1.57
C PHE A 46 -10.73 -8.32 -1.95
N PHE A 47 -9.52 -8.57 -1.46
CA PHE A 47 -8.78 -9.82 -1.70
C PHE A 47 -9.50 -11.09 -1.19
N GLY A 48 -10.45 -10.95 -0.28
CA GLY A 48 -11.30 -12.03 0.19
C GLY A 48 -12.53 -12.27 -0.69
N HIS A 49 -13.00 -11.24 -1.40
CA HIS A 49 -14.33 -11.19 -1.99
C HIS A 49 -14.37 -10.90 -3.50
N TYR A 50 -13.23 -10.67 -4.18
CA TYR A 50 -13.20 -10.34 -5.61
C TYR A 50 -13.97 -11.32 -6.49
N SER A 51 -13.94 -12.62 -6.18
CA SER A 51 -14.65 -13.65 -6.94
C SER A 51 -16.17 -13.63 -6.76
N GLU A 52 -16.67 -12.93 -5.76
CA GLU A 52 -18.10 -12.76 -5.55
C GLU A 52 -18.74 -11.96 -6.67
N LEU A 53 -17.99 -11.06 -7.30
CA LEU A 53 -18.43 -10.22 -8.42
C LEU A 53 -18.56 -10.98 -9.75
N ASP A 54 -17.97 -12.16 -9.87
CA ASP A 54 -18.00 -12.99 -11.10
C ASP A 54 -19.14 -14.01 -11.12
N ARG A 55 -20.10 -13.88 -10.21
CA ARG A 55 -21.22 -14.80 -10.09
C ARG A 55 -22.40 -14.35 -10.95
N ASP A 56 -23.01 -15.29 -11.66
CA ASP A 56 -24.20 -15.04 -12.51
C ASP A 56 -25.41 -14.54 -11.71
N ASP A 57 -25.47 -14.83 -10.42
CA ASP A 57 -26.56 -14.46 -9.53
C ASP A 57 -26.37 -13.12 -8.79
N TRP A 58 -25.33 -12.35 -9.15
CA TRP A 58 -24.98 -11.08 -8.51
C TRP A 58 -26.15 -10.10 -8.36
N TYR A 59 -27.00 -10.00 -9.40
CA TYR A 59 -28.16 -9.12 -9.42
C TYR A 59 -29.43 -9.76 -8.81
N SER A 60 -29.35 -10.96 -8.26
CA SER A 60 -30.49 -11.56 -7.61
C SER A 60 -30.87 -10.82 -6.33
N LYS A 61 -32.18 -10.72 -6.06
CA LYS A 61 -32.66 -10.04 -4.85
C LYS A 61 -32.08 -10.65 -3.59
N SER A 62 -31.93 -11.97 -3.52
CA SER A 62 -31.37 -12.66 -2.34
C SER A 62 -29.92 -12.29 -2.09
N ARG A 63 -29.13 -12.05 -3.13
CA ARG A 63 -27.73 -11.59 -2.99
C ARG A 63 -27.67 -10.14 -2.54
N ILE A 64 -28.48 -9.29 -3.13
CA ILE A 64 -28.56 -7.87 -2.75
C ILE A 64 -29.01 -7.75 -1.29
N ASP A 65 -30.06 -8.49 -0.89
CA ASP A 65 -30.54 -8.51 0.48
C ASP A 65 -29.44 -9.01 1.45
N HIS A 66 -28.69 -10.06 1.08
CA HIS A 66 -27.57 -10.57 1.87
C HIS A 66 -26.48 -9.51 2.08
N TYR A 67 -26.10 -8.76 1.04
CA TYR A 67 -25.12 -7.68 1.18
C TYR A 67 -25.64 -6.51 1.99
N ILE A 68 -26.92 -6.17 1.89
CA ILE A 68 -27.54 -5.14 2.71
C ILE A 68 -27.56 -5.56 4.18
N GLU A 69 -27.92 -6.81 4.48
CA GLU A 69 -27.93 -7.37 5.85
C GLU A 69 -26.53 -7.37 6.47
N ILE A 70 -25.51 -7.76 5.73
CA ILE A 70 -24.11 -7.74 6.20
C ILE A 70 -23.66 -6.31 6.48
N ASN A 71 -24.08 -5.34 5.67
CA ASN A 71 -23.67 -3.95 5.80
C ASN A 71 -24.57 -3.10 6.71
N ASP A 72 -25.72 -3.63 7.16
CA ASP A 72 -26.67 -2.92 8.03
C ASP A 72 -26.27 -2.99 9.52
N GLY A 73 -25.15 -2.38 9.83
CA GLY A 73 -24.71 -2.16 11.23
C GLY A 73 -24.09 -3.39 11.91
N SER A 74 -23.91 -4.48 11.22
CA SER A 74 -23.07 -5.59 11.64
C SER A 74 -21.60 -5.26 11.33
N TYR A 75 -20.68 -5.61 12.22
CA TYR A 75 -19.25 -5.30 12.12
C TYR A 75 -18.51 -6.04 10.97
N ASP A 76 -19.22 -6.78 10.14
CA ASP A 76 -18.68 -7.57 9.04
C ASP A 76 -18.94 -6.88 7.69
N LEU A 77 -18.38 -5.70 7.48
CA LEU A 77 -18.35 -5.01 6.19
C LEU A 77 -17.47 -5.79 5.22
N TYR A 78 -18.06 -6.38 4.17
CA TYR A 78 -17.28 -6.90 3.05
C TYR A 78 -16.99 -5.79 2.04
N ASP A 79 -15.74 -5.68 1.65
CA ASP A 79 -15.32 -4.74 0.62
C ASP A 79 -15.38 -5.40 -0.76
N LEU A 80 -16.08 -4.73 -1.68
CA LEU A 80 -16.24 -5.15 -3.07
C LEU A 80 -15.59 -4.15 -4.04
N MET A 81 -14.90 -3.14 -3.51
CA MET A 81 -14.23 -2.11 -4.28
C MET A 81 -12.72 -2.27 -4.17
N PRO A 82 -12.01 -2.60 -5.25
CA PRO A 82 -10.57 -2.72 -5.20
C PRO A 82 -9.90 -1.38 -4.90
N ASP A 83 -8.80 -1.43 -4.21
CA ASP A 83 -7.92 -0.29 -4.04
C ASP A 83 -7.21 0.08 -5.33
N GLU A 84 -6.90 1.35 -5.50
CA GLU A 84 -6.09 1.83 -6.63
C GLU A 84 -4.67 2.12 -6.18
N PHE A 85 -3.72 1.53 -6.88
CA PHE A 85 -2.29 1.71 -6.67
C PHE A 85 -1.71 2.56 -7.79
N ASN A 86 -1.10 3.68 -7.45
CA ASN A 86 -0.46 4.57 -8.39
C ASN A 86 1.06 4.44 -8.28
N PHE A 87 1.77 4.29 -9.39
CA PHE A 87 3.22 4.18 -9.39
C PHE A 87 3.91 5.28 -10.18
N ASN A 88 5.07 5.68 -9.68
CA ASN A 88 5.99 6.58 -10.38
C ASN A 88 7.43 6.21 -10.01
N PHE A 89 8.18 5.67 -10.96
CA PHE A 89 9.56 5.23 -10.75
C PHE A 89 10.36 5.25 -12.05
N CYS A 90 11.60 5.66 -12.01
CA CYS A 90 12.59 5.56 -13.09
C CYS A 90 12.06 5.96 -14.48
N GLY A 91 11.13 6.93 -14.55
CA GLY A 91 10.51 7.40 -15.78
C GLY A 91 9.24 6.64 -16.20
N TYR A 92 8.85 5.60 -15.48
CA TYR A 92 7.57 4.91 -15.64
C TYR A 92 6.52 5.48 -14.70
N SER A 93 5.28 5.60 -15.18
CA SER A 93 4.14 6.05 -14.38
C SER A 93 2.86 5.36 -14.81
N GLY A 94 1.93 5.22 -13.89
CA GLY A 94 0.64 4.60 -14.15
C GLY A 94 -0.08 4.21 -12.89
N SER A 95 -1.15 3.43 -13.05
CA SER A 95 -1.89 2.84 -11.94
C SER A 95 -2.22 1.38 -12.20
N PHE A 96 -2.57 0.65 -11.15
CA PHE A 96 -3.09 -0.70 -11.24
C PHE A 96 -4.07 -0.98 -10.11
N TYR A 97 -4.93 -1.96 -10.34
CA TYR A 97 -5.87 -2.50 -9.35
C TYR A 97 -6.10 -3.99 -9.62
N MET A 98 -6.66 -4.71 -8.66
CA MET A 98 -7.05 -6.10 -8.85
C MET A 98 -8.48 -6.19 -9.38
N ASP A 99 -8.71 -6.96 -10.44
CA ASP A 99 -10.04 -7.21 -11.00
C ASP A 99 -10.79 -8.33 -10.23
N HIS A 100 -12.06 -8.55 -10.62
CA HIS A 100 -12.92 -9.59 -10.05
C HIS A 100 -12.46 -11.03 -10.35
N LYS A 101 -11.47 -11.22 -11.24
CA LYS A 101 -10.82 -12.50 -11.52
C LYS A 101 -9.54 -12.70 -10.72
N GLY A 102 -9.18 -11.73 -9.86
CA GLY A 102 -7.98 -11.75 -9.07
C GLY A 102 -6.71 -11.46 -9.85
N GLN A 103 -6.84 -10.81 -11.02
CA GLN A 103 -5.74 -10.39 -11.89
C GLN A 103 -5.50 -8.89 -11.74
N PHE A 104 -4.24 -8.46 -11.83
CA PHE A 104 -3.94 -7.04 -11.84
C PHE A 104 -4.13 -6.45 -13.23
N VAL A 105 -4.92 -5.40 -13.30
CA VAL A 105 -5.12 -4.56 -14.49
C VAL A 105 -4.23 -3.34 -14.33
N VAL A 106 -3.36 -3.08 -15.32
CA VAL A 106 -2.41 -1.98 -15.30
C VAL A 106 -2.78 -0.94 -16.34
N HIS A 107 -2.81 0.31 -15.93
CA HIS A 107 -2.98 1.48 -16.79
C HIS A 107 -1.67 2.27 -16.86
N SER A 108 -0.92 2.11 -17.92
CA SER A 108 0.36 2.79 -18.17
C SER A 108 0.62 2.93 -19.66
N SER A 109 1.48 3.88 -20.03
CA SER A 109 1.99 4.01 -21.41
C SER A 109 2.97 2.88 -21.79
N SER A 110 3.49 2.17 -20.81
CA SER A 110 4.43 1.04 -20.98
C SER A 110 3.77 -0.24 -20.48
N ASP A 111 4.15 -1.38 -21.06
CA ASP A 111 3.65 -2.70 -20.67
C ASP A 111 4.33 -3.14 -19.33
N ILE A 112 3.78 -2.67 -18.23
CA ILE A 112 4.24 -2.99 -16.88
C ILE A 112 3.44 -4.16 -16.34
N LYS A 113 4.12 -5.15 -15.79
CA LYS A 113 3.51 -6.30 -15.13
C LYS A 113 3.65 -6.17 -13.62
N VAL A 114 2.55 -6.40 -12.91
CA VAL A 114 2.53 -6.50 -11.45
C VAL A 114 2.78 -7.95 -11.04
N GLU A 115 3.77 -8.18 -10.20
CA GLU A 115 4.01 -9.46 -9.53
C GLU A 115 3.75 -9.29 -8.04
N PHE A 116 2.74 -9.99 -7.56
CA PHE A 116 2.33 -9.95 -6.16
C PHE A 116 1.83 -11.32 -5.72
N ASN A 117 2.34 -11.78 -4.59
CA ASN A 117 1.94 -13.04 -3.99
C ASN A 117 1.47 -12.78 -2.55
N LYS A 118 0.17 -12.93 -2.29
CA LYS A 118 -0.45 -12.69 -0.97
C LYS A 118 0.25 -13.40 0.19
N ARG A 119 0.94 -14.52 -0.04
CA ARG A 119 1.64 -15.26 1.01
C ARG A 119 3.04 -14.74 1.29
N LEU A 120 3.72 -14.24 0.25
CA LEU A 120 5.13 -13.84 0.33
C LEU A 120 5.28 -12.34 0.53
N ASP A 121 4.36 -11.56 -0.06
CA ASP A 121 4.45 -10.11 -0.12
C ASP A 121 3.62 -9.41 0.97
N CYS A 122 2.78 -10.17 1.69
CA CYS A 122 2.12 -9.69 2.89
C CYS A 122 2.84 -10.17 4.15
N ILE A 123 2.80 -9.35 5.18
CA ILE A 123 3.33 -9.65 6.51
C ILE A 123 2.23 -9.61 7.55
N SER A 124 2.35 -10.43 8.58
CA SER A 124 1.51 -10.32 9.75
C SER A 124 1.94 -9.13 10.60
N ILE A 125 0.97 -8.33 11.06
CA ILE A 125 1.24 -7.23 12.00
C ILE A 125 1.85 -7.75 13.32
N PHE A 126 1.61 -8.99 13.67
CA PHE A 126 2.16 -9.62 14.87
C PHE A 126 3.66 -9.92 14.72
N ASP A 127 4.11 -10.30 13.51
CA ASP A 127 5.53 -10.54 13.22
C ASP A 127 6.33 -9.23 13.18
N THR A 128 5.63 -8.11 12.96
CA THR A 128 6.22 -6.77 12.93
C THR A 128 5.94 -5.98 14.21
N ARG A 129 5.31 -6.60 15.21
CA ARG A 129 4.79 -5.96 16.42
C ARG A 129 5.80 -5.05 17.10
N ASP A 130 7.06 -5.48 17.22
CA ASP A 130 8.11 -4.68 17.86
C ASP A 130 8.62 -3.54 16.96
N LYS A 131 8.35 -3.59 15.66
CA LYS A 131 8.84 -2.59 14.70
C LYS A 131 7.77 -1.58 14.27
N ILE A 132 6.53 -2.00 14.17
CA ILE A 132 5.43 -1.14 13.73
C ILE A 132 4.51 -0.75 14.91
N SER A 133 4.07 -1.70 15.73
CA SER A 133 3.08 -1.43 16.78
C SER A 133 3.62 -0.62 17.96
N SER A 134 4.92 -0.76 18.29
CA SER A 134 5.52 0.06 19.35
C SER A 134 5.56 1.56 18.98
N LYS A 135 5.44 1.87 17.71
CA LYS A 135 5.47 3.22 17.15
C LYS A 135 4.08 3.82 16.94
N VAL A 136 3.04 3.01 16.87
CA VAL A 136 1.68 3.49 16.57
C VAL A 136 0.79 3.38 17.80
N LYS A 137 0.61 4.48 18.49
CA LYS A 137 -0.29 4.61 19.64
C LYS A 137 -1.60 5.25 19.18
N ASP A 138 -2.70 4.91 19.85
CA ASP A 138 -3.96 5.63 19.67
C ASP A 138 -3.82 7.10 20.15
N ILE A 139 -4.86 7.92 19.90
CA ILE A 139 -4.87 9.32 20.29
C ILE A 139 -4.69 9.51 21.82
N ASN A 140 -4.96 8.48 22.62
CA ASN A 140 -4.83 8.47 24.08
C ASN A 140 -3.47 7.91 24.53
N GLY A 141 -2.62 7.49 23.59
CA GLY A 141 -1.30 6.93 23.89
C GLY A 141 -1.29 5.46 24.26
N ASN A 142 -2.43 4.74 24.13
CA ASN A 142 -2.52 3.30 24.38
C ASN A 142 -2.08 2.54 23.14
N ASP A 143 -1.56 1.33 23.34
CA ASP A 143 -1.35 0.38 22.24
C ASP A 143 -2.73 0.01 21.69
N GLY A 144 -3.09 0.62 20.56
CA GLY A 144 -4.39 0.42 19.93
C GLY A 144 -4.64 -1.06 19.68
N ASN A 145 -5.81 -1.54 20.09
CA ASN A 145 -6.25 -2.89 19.80
C ASN A 145 -6.58 -2.94 18.31
N ARG A 146 -5.65 -3.43 17.48
CA ARG A 146 -5.73 -3.34 16.03
C ARG A 146 -6.07 -4.67 15.45
N THR A 147 -7.10 -4.65 14.66
CA THR A 147 -7.73 -5.85 14.13
C THR A 147 -7.14 -6.31 12.81
N ASN A 148 -6.45 -5.43 12.07
CA ASN A 148 -5.83 -5.85 10.82
C ASN A 148 -4.59 -6.72 11.07
N ARG A 149 -4.67 -8.00 10.65
CA ARG A 149 -3.60 -8.98 10.86
C ARG A 149 -2.59 -9.02 9.74
N THR A 150 -2.96 -8.55 8.56
CA THR A 150 -2.17 -8.69 7.33
C THR A 150 -1.97 -7.33 6.69
N LEU A 151 -0.74 -7.05 6.29
CA LEU A 151 -0.35 -5.81 5.61
C LEU A 151 0.41 -6.15 4.33
N ILE A 152 0.13 -5.44 3.25
CA ILE A 152 0.97 -5.50 2.05
C ILE A 152 2.34 -4.90 2.40
N ASN A 153 3.39 -5.72 2.31
CA ASN A 153 4.75 -5.34 2.64
C ASN A 153 5.61 -5.07 1.40
N LYS A 154 5.38 -5.84 0.33
CA LYS A 154 6.15 -5.72 -0.92
C LYS A 154 5.24 -5.75 -2.12
N ILE A 155 5.65 -5.06 -3.18
CA ILE A 155 5.04 -5.10 -4.50
C ILE A 155 6.20 -5.09 -5.51
N THR A 156 6.15 -5.94 -6.53
CA THR A 156 7.15 -5.98 -7.59
C THR A 156 6.52 -5.58 -8.92
N LEU A 157 7.14 -4.63 -9.61
CA LEU A 157 6.78 -4.25 -10.97
C LEU A 157 7.87 -4.71 -11.94
N VAL A 158 7.47 -5.25 -13.07
CA VAL A 158 8.38 -5.76 -14.10
C VAL A 158 8.15 -4.95 -15.38
N THR A 159 9.21 -4.40 -15.90
CA THR A 159 9.21 -3.63 -17.16
C THR A 159 9.35 -4.53 -18.39
N PRO A 160 9.01 -4.06 -19.62
CA PRO A 160 9.07 -4.88 -20.83
C PRO A 160 10.44 -5.47 -21.16
N ASP A 161 11.51 -4.83 -20.70
CA ASP A 161 12.90 -5.29 -20.81
C ASP A 161 13.28 -6.34 -19.75
N GLY A 162 12.33 -6.73 -18.89
CA GLY A 162 12.51 -7.78 -17.89
C GLY A 162 13.17 -7.31 -16.60
N ILE A 163 13.42 -6.01 -16.43
CA ILE A 163 13.94 -5.46 -15.19
C ILE A 163 12.85 -5.52 -14.11
N ARG A 164 13.20 -5.97 -12.93
CA ARG A 164 12.32 -6.10 -11.77
C ARG A 164 12.59 -4.96 -10.81
N TYR A 165 11.53 -4.28 -10.39
CA TYR A 165 11.55 -3.19 -9.42
C TYR A 165 10.78 -3.63 -8.18
N GLU A 166 11.48 -3.79 -7.06
CA GLU A 166 10.89 -4.21 -5.79
C GLU A 166 10.64 -3.00 -4.90
N PHE A 167 9.41 -2.86 -4.43
CA PHE A 167 8.98 -1.76 -3.59
C PHE A 167 8.58 -2.27 -2.21
N GLY A 168 8.86 -1.47 -1.17
CA GLY A 168 8.42 -1.73 0.19
C GLY A 168 9.45 -2.49 1.04
N GLY A 169 8.95 -3.09 2.09
CA GLY A 169 9.73 -3.59 3.21
C GLY A 169 9.50 -2.72 4.44
N ILE A 170 9.83 -3.24 5.64
CA ILE A 170 9.48 -2.61 6.93
C ILE A 170 9.98 -1.16 7.06
N ASN A 171 11.15 -0.85 6.49
CA ASN A 171 11.75 0.48 6.56
C ASN A 171 11.46 1.35 5.32
N ALA A 172 10.75 0.84 4.36
CA ALA A 172 10.45 1.50 3.09
C ALA A 172 8.94 1.48 2.77
N THR A 173 8.11 1.43 3.81
CA THR A 173 6.66 1.44 3.70
C THR A 173 6.08 2.46 4.67
N GLU A 174 5.18 3.31 4.19
CA GLU A 174 4.39 4.22 5.01
C GLU A 174 3.07 3.56 5.41
N TYR A 175 2.65 3.83 6.64
CA TYR A 175 1.42 3.27 7.21
C TYR A 175 0.51 4.39 7.69
N SER A 176 -0.79 4.21 7.53
CA SER A 176 -1.81 5.14 7.99
C SER A 176 -2.88 4.44 8.83
N ILE A 177 -3.51 5.24 9.69
CA ILE A 177 -4.68 4.85 10.47
C ILE A 177 -5.77 5.86 10.15
N PRO A 178 -6.99 5.43 9.78
CA PRO A 178 -8.09 6.34 9.51
C PRO A 178 -8.42 7.19 10.73
N TYR A 179 -8.48 8.51 10.55
CA TYR A 179 -8.74 9.44 11.65
C TYR A 179 -10.12 9.24 12.29
N PHE A 180 -11.13 8.92 11.48
CA PHE A 180 -12.53 8.84 11.92
C PHE A 180 -12.90 7.55 12.64
N ASN A 181 -12.09 6.50 12.54
CA ASN A 181 -12.37 5.21 13.15
C ASN A 181 -11.32 4.83 14.20
N GLN A 182 -11.05 5.75 15.12
CA GLN A 182 -9.97 5.62 16.11
C GLN A 182 -10.17 4.50 17.14
N LYS A 183 -11.41 4.04 17.36
CA LYS A 183 -11.70 2.92 18.27
C LYS A 183 -11.34 1.58 17.65
N ASP A 184 -11.54 1.45 16.34
CA ASP A 184 -11.33 0.22 15.57
C ASP A 184 -10.35 0.46 14.41
N GLY A 185 -9.46 1.46 14.56
CA GLY A 185 -8.56 1.93 13.52
C GLY A 185 -7.65 0.83 12.98
N TYR A 186 -7.95 0.39 11.76
CA TYR A 186 -7.12 -0.55 11.03
C TYR A 186 -5.87 0.16 10.51
N LEU A 187 -4.71 -0.40 10.81
CA LEU A 187 -3.46 0.03 10.20
C LEU A 187 -3.39 -0.56 8.79
N TYR A 188 -3.08 0.25 7.80
CA TYR A 188 -2.83 -0.20 6.44
C TYR A 188 -1.64 0.54 5.82
N ALA A 189 -0.98 -0.10 4.87
CA ALA A 189 0.11 0.51 4.12
C ALA A 189 -0.44 1.45 3.04
N THR A 190 0.14 2.63 2.90
CA THR A 190 -0.27 3.68 1.96
C THR A 190 0.75 3.97 0.88
N SER A 191 2.04 3.72 1.15
CA SER A 191 3.11 3.98 0.19
C SER A 191 4.22 2.94 0.35
N TRP A 192 4.80 2.52 -0.76
CA TRP A 192 5.95 1.63 -0.82
C TRP A 192 7.04 2.28 -1.66
N PHE A 193 8.20 2.49 -1.07
CA PHE A 193 9.34 3.06 -1.76
C PHE A 193 10.18 1.99 -2.45
N LEU A 194 10.82 2.34 -3.55
CA LEU A 194 11.69 1.44 -4.32
C LEU A 194 12.89 1.01 -3.48
N THR A 195 13.03 -0.28 -3.22
CA THR A 195 14.10 -0.85 -2.41
C THR A 195 15.13 -1.65 -3.19
N ARG A 196 14.74 -2.19 -4.35
CA ARG A 196 15.67 -2.95 -5.19
C ARG A 196 15.29 -2.88 -6.66
N ILE A 197 16.31 -2.81 -7.51
CA ILE A 197 16.22 -3.00 -8.97
C ILE A 197 17.06 -4.23 -9.30
N VAL A 198 16.50 -5.17 -10.06
CA VAL A 198 17.18 -6.40 -10.48
C VAL A 198 17.12 -6.51 -12.01
N SER A 199 18.28 -6.64 -12.65
CA SER A 199 18.37 -6.90 -14.09
C SER A 199 17.97 -8.35 -14.43
N PRO A 200 17.62 -8.65 -15.68
CA PRO A 200 17.38 -10.03 -16.11
C PRO A 200 18.60 -10.96 -15.91
N GLU A 201 19.79 -10.41 -15.94
CA GLU A 201 21.06 -11.12 -15.74
C GLU A 201 21.37 -11.39 -14.25
N GLY A 202 20.60 -10.76 -13.34
CA GLY A 202 20.74 -10.95 -11.91
C GLY A 202 21.57 -9.88 -11.21
N ASP A 203 22.08 -8.87 -11.91
CA ASP A 203 22.70 -7.71 -11.30
C ASP A 203 21.65 -6.88 -10.57
N TYR A 204 21.99 -6.27 -9.44
CA TYR A 204 21.04 -5.51 -8.67
C TYR A 204 21.61 -4.24 -8.06
N VAL A 205 20.69 -3.32 -7.75
CA VAL A 205 20.94 -2.09 -6.98
C VAL A 205 19.97 -2.06 -5.82
N ASP A 206 20.48 -1.85 -4.60
CA ASP A 206 19.67 -1.73 -3.39
C ASP A 206 19.58 -0.26 -2.95
N PHE A 207 18.38 0.11 -2.47
CA PHE A 207 18.08 1.39 -1.83
C PHE A 207 17.75 1.13 -0.36
N THR A 208 18.42 1.84 0.52
CA THR A 208 18.22 1.75 1.96
C THR A 208 17.62 3.05 2.48
N TYR A 209 16.60 2.95 3.31
CA TYR A 209 15.90 4.07 3.92
C TYR A 209 16.17 4.10 5.42
N GLU A 210 16.47 5.28 5.94
CA GLU A 210 16.58 5.53 7.36
C GLU A 210 15.34 6.32 7.82
N PRO A 211 14.73 5.94 8.96
CA PRO A 211 13.64 6.72 9.53
C PRO A 211 14.11 8.15 9.82
N GLY A 212 13.33 9.13 9.41
CA GLY A 212 13.57 10.52 9.78
C GLY A 212 13.32 10.74 11.28
N ASP A 213 13.96 11.77 11.86
CA ASP A 213 13.63 12.20 13.20
C ASP A 213 12.18 12.73 13.23
N PRO A 214 11.39 12.42 14.26
CA PRO A 214 10.03 12.94 14.37
C PRO A 214 10.05 14.47 14.42
N ILE A 215 9.33 15.10 13.51
CA ILE A 215 9.23 16.56 13.42
C ILE A 215 8.25 17.05 14.49
N GLY A 216 8.77 17.55 15.61
CA GLY A 216 8.02 18.24 16.66
C GLY A 216 7.35 17.33 17.69
N GLU A 217 6.80 17.96 18.76
CA GLU A 217 6.04 17.29 19.81
C GLU A 217 4.63 16.82 19.38
N ALA A 218 4.22 17.11 18.15
CA ALA A 218 3.03 16.51 17.58
C ALA A 218 3.24 15.01 17.48
N LYS A 219 2.32 14.24 18.05
CA LYS A 219 2.32 12.77 17.97
C LYS A 219 2.61 12.36 16.53
N PRO A 220 3.65 11.57 16.30
CA PRO A 220 4.17 11.37 14.96
C PRO A 220 3.12 10.72 14.08
N VAL A 221 2.71 11.42 13.05
CA VAL A 221 2.23 10.80 11.83
C VAL A 221 3.51 10.32 11.16
N TYR A 222 3.71 9.01 11.10
CA TYR A 222 4.96 8.47 10.57
C TYR A 222 5.02 8.73 9.07
N SER A 223 5.77 9.73 8.69
CA SER A 223 6.32 9.84 7.36
C SER A 223 7.80 9.49 7.47
N GLU A 224 8.22 8.39 6.88
CA GLU A 224 9.63 8.11 6.69
C GLU A 224 10.12 9.05 5.60
N VAL A 225 11.01 9.94 5.95
CA VAL A 225 11.67 10.83 4.99
C VAL A 225 12.95 10.14 4.58
N MET A 226 13.17 9.97 3.27
CA MET A 226 14.48 9.60 2.73
C MET A 226 15.53 10.56 3.23
N LYS A 227 16.59 10.04 3.82
CA LYS A 227 17.86 10.75 4.01
C LYS A 227 18.87 10.34 2.96
#